data_33e275a2d4ea1cf10cd8622dd287c611
#
_entry.id   33e275a2d4ea1cf10cd8622dd287c611
#
_cell.length_a   1.000
_cell.length_b   1.000
_cell.length_c   1.000
_cell.angle_alpha   90.00
_cell.angle_beta   90.00
_cell.angle_gamma   90.00
#
_symmetry.space_group_name_H-M   'P 1'
#
loop_
_entity.id
_entity.type
_entity.pdbx_description
1 polymer ?
#
loop_
_entity_poly.entity_id
_entity_poly.type
_entity_poly.pdbx_seq_one_letter_code
_entity_poly.pdbx_strand_id
1 'polypeptide(L)'
;EAMNEACNQWKVARADWEQSEAFLFGAADKYSIDPHTDTWPVDRTALASVLRDESIMADIENKVRQLNSGLLGYHGIEYVLFRNGQPRDISQLTTLEYRYVCAVAKDLYQATCVLQTTWEGAKSGTRYNEAVNYLASHSTLDDDGNVTGEGLNYTDFGANFKTTPSDEYDSDLDATIQIIEGARDISGEVAGSKIGLPWSGQD
;
A
#
# COMPACT_ATOMS: atom_id res chain seq x y z
N GLU A 1 14.85 5.28 21.58
CA GLU A 1 13.53 5.92 21.71
C GLU A 1 12.86 6.05 20.33
N ALA A 2 13.46 6.77 19.37
CA ALA A 2 12.87 7.00 18.04
C ALA A 2 12.57 5.70 17.25
N MET A 3 13.44 4.67 17.30
CA MET A 3 13.19 3.39 16.63
C MET A 3 11.97 2.68 17.22
N ASN A 4 11.84 2.65 18.55
CA ASN A 4 10.69 2.05 19.21
C ASN A 4 9.39 2.77 18.84
N GLU A 5 9.43 4.10 18.73
CA GLU A 5 8.29 4.88 18.29
C GLU A 5 7.90 4.55 16.85
N ALA A 6 8.87 4.50 15.93
CA ALA A 6 8.61 4.11 14.54
C ALA A 6 8.01 2.70 14.45
N CYS A 7 8.54 1.72 15.21
CA CYS A 7 7.99 0.38 15.27
C CYS A 7 6.55 0.35 15.84
N ASN A 8 6.26 1.17 16.85
CA ASN A 8 4.91 1.26 17.41
C ASN A 8 3.92 1.87 16.41
N GLN A 9 4.30 2.95 15.73
CA GLN A 9 3.47 3.57 14.69
C GLN A 9 3.23 2.61 13.53
N TRP A 10 4.25 1.86 13.10
CA TRP A 10 4.09 0.82 12.09
C TRP A 10 3.06 -0.23 12.52
N LYS A 11 3.12 -0.72 13.77
CA LYS A 11 2.16 -1.71 14.29
C LYS A 11 0.72 -1.18 14.32
N VAL A 12 0.54 0.09 14.68
CA VAL A 12 -0.79 0.71 14.67
C VAL A 12 -1.32 0.81 13.23
N ALA A 13 -0.53 1.37 12.32
CA ALA A 13 -0.93 1.51 10.92
C ALA A 13 -1.19 0.14 10.27
N ARG A 14 -0.36 -0.87 10.57
CA ARG A 14 -0.57 -2.24 10.07
C ARG A 14 -1.86 -2.85 10.59
N ALA A 15 -2.19 -2.66 11.87
CA ALA A 15 -3.43 -3.18 12.45
C ALA A 15 -4.67 -2.54 11.82
N ASP A 16 -4.62 -1.25 11.49
CA ASP A 16 -5.71 -0.58 10.79
C ASP A 16 -5.85 -1.08 9.34
N TRP A 17 -4.72 -1.34 8.67
CA TRP A 17 -4.72 -1.93 7.32
C TRP A 17 -5.35 -3.31 7.33
N GLU A 18 -4.93 -4.23 8.19
CA GLU A 18 -5.50 -5.58 8.33
C GLU A 18 -7.02 -5.57 8.54
N GLN A 19 -7.52 -4.60 9.31
CA GLN A 19 -8.95 -4.45 9.50
C GLN A 19 -9.69 -3.97 8.25
N SER A 20 -9.00 -3.31 7.34
CA SER A 20 -9.57 -2.80 6.08
C SER A 20 -9.54 -3.81 4.94
N GLU A 21 -8.87 -4.95 5.06
CA GLU A 21 -8.67 -5.93 3.97
C GLU A 21 -9.98 -6.54 3.43
N ALA A 22 -11.07 -6.51 4.21
CA ALA A 22 -12.40 -6.87 3.69
C ALA A 22 -12.94 -5.86 2.66
N PHE A 23 -12.29 -4.70 2.48
CA PHE A 23 -12.67 -3.61 1.61
C PHE A 23 -11.64 -3.36 0.50
N LEU A 24 -10.94 -4.41 0.03
CA LEU A 24 -9.97 -4.34 -1.07
C LEU A 24 -10.62 -4.24 -2.46
N PHE A 25 -11.83 -3.74 -2.53
CA PHE A 25 -12.56 -3.42 -3.74
C PHE A 25 -12.62 -1.90 -3.98
N GLY A 26 -13.25 -1.48 -5.07
CA GLY A 26 -13.41 -0.05 -5.39
C GLY A 26 -12.07 0.65 -5.58
N ALA A 27 -11.74 1.60 -4.73
CA ALA A 27 -10.52 2.39 -4.83
C ALA A 27 -9.25 1.54 -4.70
N ALA A 28 -9.25 0.53 -3.82
CA ALA A 28 -8.10 -0.35 -3.61
C ALA A 28 -7.77 -1.15 -4.88
N ASP A 29 -8.78 -1.73 -5.50
CA ASP A 29 -8.66 -2.47 -6.76
C ASP A 29 -8.32 -1.54 -7.93
N LYS A 30 -9.12 -0.49 -8.13
CA LYS A 30 -8.96 0.45 -9.23
C LYS A 30 -7.56 1.06 -9.34
N TYR A 31 -6.97 1.40 -8.23
CA TYR A 31 -5.64 2.02 -8.18
C TYR A 31 -4.52 1.06 -7.80
N SER A 32 -4.79 -0.24 -7.76
CA SER A 32 -3.83 -1.30 -7.38
C SER A 32 -3.10 -0.98 -6.07
N ILE A 33 -3.84 -0.49 -5.08
CA ILE A 33 -3.25 -0.05 -3.81
C ILE A 33 -2.75 -1.24 -3.00
N ASP A 34 -3.51 -2.32 -2.93
CA ASP A 34 -3.15 -3.49 -2.14
C ASP A 34 -1.79 -4.10 -2.55
N PRO A 35 -1.54 -4.47 -3.82
CA PRO A 35 -0.24 -4.98 -4.22
C PRO A 35 0.91 -4.01 -3.95
N HIS A 36 0.63 -2.70 -3.95
CA HIS A 36 1.64 -1.69 -3.71
C HIS A 36 1.97 -1.53 -2.22
N THR A 37 0.99 -1.80 -1.35
CA THR A 37 1.11 -1.56 0.10
C THR A 37 1.43 -2.81 0.90
N ASP A 38 1.04 -4.00 0.43
CA ASP A 38 1.06 -5.23 1.23
C ASP A 38 1.59 -6.47 0.49
N THR A 39 2.42 -6.32 -0.53
CA THR A 39 3.04 -7.47 -1.20
C THR A 39 3.96 -8.25 -0.27
N TRP A 40 3.74 -9.54 -0.12
CA TRP A 40 4.55 -10.51 0.60
C TRP A 40 4.96 -11.68 -0.31
N PRO A 41 6.17 -12.26 -0.17
CA PRO A 41 7.25 -11.85 0.75
C PRO A 41 8.10 -10.68 0.23
N VAL A 42 8.86 -10.05 1.13
CA VAL A 42 9.87 -9.05 0.72
C VAL A 42 10.96 -9.72 -0.12
N ASP A 43 11.25 -9.17 -1.28
CA ASP A 43 12.39 -9.59 -2.09
C ASP A 43 13.70 -9.06 -1.51
N ARG A 44 14.28 -9.84 -0.57
CA ARG A 44 15.51 -9.47 0.13
C ARG A 44 16.71 -9.34 -0.79
N THR A 45 16.73 -10.08 -1.90
CA THR A 45 17.83 -10.04 -2.88
C THR A 45 17.75 -8.76 -3.69
N ALA A 46 16.59 -8.43 -4.20
CA ALA A 46 16.36 -7.18 -4.91
C ALA A 46 16.55 -5.97 -3.99
N LEU A 47 16.09 -6.03 -2.74
CA LEU A 47 16.32 -4.96 -1.76
C LEU A 47 17.81 -4.72 -1.50
N ALA A 48 18.59 -5.79 -1.29
CA ALA A 48 20.03 -5.66 -1.12
C ALA A 48 20.73 -5.07 -2.36
N SER A 49 20.20 -5.33 -3.55
CA SER A 49 20.70 -4.74 -4.81
C SER A 49 20.36 -3.26 -4.90
N VAL A 50 19.13 -2.87 -4.61
CA VAL A 50 18.69 -1.47 -4.60
C VAL A 50 19.50 -0.63 -3.61
N LEU A 51 19.72 -1.13 -2.40
CA LEU A 51 20.50 -0.43 -1.37
C LEU A 51 21.98 -0.25 -1.75
N ARG A 52 22.50 -0.99 -2.75
CA ARG A 52 23.86 -0.84 -3.26
C ARG A 52 23.93 -0.03 -4.56
N ASP A 53 22.80 0.22 -5.18
CA ASP A 53 22.73 0.98 -6.43
C ASP A 53 22.77 2.48 -6.13
N GLU A 54 23.95 3.08 -6.32
CA GLU A 54 24.15 4.52 -6.08
C GLU A 54 23.23 5.38 -6.93
N SER A 55 22.89 4.94 -8.13
CA SER A 55 22.03 5.71 -9.04
C SER A 55 20.57 5.76 -8.57
N ILE A 56 20.10 4.68 -7.95
CA ILE A 56 18.77 4.62 -7.33
C ILE A 56 18.79 5.39 -6.02
N MET A 57 19.77 5.07 -5.14
CA MET A 57 19.83 5.64 -3.79
C MET A 57 20.16 7.14 -3.76
N ALA A 58 20.83 7.68 -4.79
CA ALA A 58 21.05 9.13 -4.90
C ALA A 58 19.74 9.93 -5.00
N ASP A 59 18.67 9.31 -5.52
CA ASP A 59 17.38 9.96 -5.75
C ASP A 59 16.21 9.03 -5.35
N ILE A 60 16.38 8.28 -4.27
CA ILE A 60 15.39 7.28 -3.83
C ILE A 60 14.01 7.90 -3.57
N GLU A 61 13.97 9.14 -3.11
CA GLU A 61 12.74 9.88 -2.81
C GLU A 61 11.84 10.06 -4.04
N ASN A 62 12.43 10.10 -5.25
CA ASN A 62 11.69 10.19 -6.51
C ASN A 62 11.60 8.82 -7.24
N LYS A 63 12.53 7.91 -6.95
CA LYS A 63 12.60 6.60 -7.61
C LYS A 63 11.90 5.47 -6.86
N VAL A 64 11.50 5.69 -5.62
CA VAL A 64 10.81 4.67 -4.80
C VAL A 64 9.64 4.04 -5.53
N ARG A 65 8.88 4.83 -6.27
CA ARG A 65 7.69 4.41 -7.03
C ARG A 65 7.97 3.52 -8.24
N GLN A 66 9.23 3.45 -8.66
CA GLN A 66 9.69 2.59 -9.77
C GLN A 66 10.18 1.23 -9.27
N LEU A 67 10.26 1.06 -7.96
CA LEU A 67 10.62 -0.21 -7.36
C LEU A 67 9.46 -1.20 -7.52
N ASN A 68 9.79 -2.48 -7.58
CA ASN A 68 8.73 -3.49 -7.61
C ASN A 68 8.01 -3.57 -6.25
N SER A 69 6.77 -4.04 -6.27
CA SER A 69 5.90 -4.10 -5.10
C SER A 69 6.50 -4.88 -3.92
N GLY A 70 7.30 -5.92 -4.16
CA GLY A 70 8.00 -6.67 -3.12
C GLY A 70 9.08 -5.90 -2.36
N LEU A 71 9.33 -4.63 -2.72
CA LEU A 71 10.24 -3.72 -2.04
C LEU A 71 9.53 -2.54 -1.38
N LEU A 72 8.21 -2.51 -1.40
CA LEU A 72 7.41 -1.35 -0.98
C LEU A 72 6.52 -1.70 0.22
N GLY A 73 5.72 -0.74 0.62
CA GLY A 73 4.66 -0.93 1.58
C GLY A 73 5.10 -1.32 2.99
N TYR A 74 4.20 -1.98 3.67
CA TYR A 74 4.38 -2.38 5.07
C TYR A 74 5.58 -3.29 5.27
N HIS A 75 5.77 -4.28 4.39
CA HIS A 75 6.81 -5.28 4.55
C HIS A 75 8.21 -4.75 4.21
N GLY A 76 8.33 -3.81 3.26
CA GLY A 76 9.58 -3.10 3.01
C GLY A 76 10.03 -2.28 4.22
N ILE A 77 9.09 -1.60 4.89
CA ILE A 77 9.33 -0.86 6.13
C ILE A 77 9.68 -1.81 7.28
N GLU A 78 8.90 -2.89 7.46
CA GLU A 78 9.11 -3.91 8.48
C GLU A 78 10.52 -4.49 8.42
N TYR A 79 10.99 -4.84 7.22
CA TYR A 79 12.32 -5.39 7.01
C TYR A 79 13.44 -4.49 7.55
N VAL A 80 13.27 -3.18 7.49
CA VAL A 80 14.26 -2.22 8.02
C VAL A 80 14.11 -2.00 9.51
N LEU A 81 12.87 -1.89 10.01
CA LEU A 81 12.61 -1.54 11.41
C LEU A 81 12.84 -2.70 12.38
N PHE A 82 12.61 -3.93 11.95
CA PHE A 82 12.63 -5.09 12.85
C PHE A 82 13.75 -6.09 12.52
N ARG A 83 14.17 -6.82 13.53
CA ARG A 83 15.01 -8.03 13.42
C ARG A 83 14.56 -9.05 14.47
N ASN A 84 14.33 -10.28 14.03
CA ASN A 84 13.87 -11.37 14.90
C ASN A 84 12.62 -11.01 15.72
N GLY A 85 11.67 -10.30 15.13
CA GLY A 85 10.43 -9.87 15.78
C GLY A 85 10.60 -8.76 16.82
N GLN A 86 11.77 -8.13 16.93
CA GLN A 86 12.05 -7.04 17.86
C GLN A 86 12.49 -5.77 17.11
N PRO A 87 12.23 -4.58 17.66
CA PRO A 87 12.78 -3.34 17.13
C PRO A 87 14.30 -3.46 16.95
N ARG A 88 14.78 -3.08 15.77
CA ARG A 88 16.21 -3.08 15.46
C ARG A 88 16.95 -2.01 16.26
N ASP A 89 18.19 -2.30 16.65
CA ASP A 89 19.04 -1.26 17.23
C ASP A 89 19.35 -0.19 16.18
N ILE A 90 19.02 1.06 16.49
CA ILE A 90 19.22 2.20 15.58
C ILE A 90 20.70 2.37 15.17
N SER A 91 21.64 1.95 16.00
CA SER A 91 23.07 2.01 15.67
C SER A 91 23.47 1.06 14.52
N GLN A 92 22.64 0.08 14.22
CA GLN A 92 22.82 -0.87 13.12
C GLN A 92 22.15 -0.40 11.81
N LEU A 93 21.41 0.70 11.84
CA LEU A 93 20.75 1.25 10.67
C LEU A 93 21.76 2.05 9.84
N THR A 94 21.94 1.68 8.60
CA THR A 94 22.76 2.46 7.68
C THR A 94 22.02 3.72 7.19
N THR A 95 22.76 4.72 6.74
CA THR A 95 22.16 5.92 6.13
C THR A 95 21.30 5.59 4.92
N LEU A 96 21.68 4.58 4.13
CA LEU A 96 20.93 4.17 2.94
C LEU A 96 19.60 3.49 3.33
N GLU A 97 19.63 2.59 4.33
CA GLU A 97 18.40 1.98 4.86
C GLU A 97 17.46 3.04 5.47
N TYR A 98 18.02 4.02 6.17
CA TYR A 98 17.22 5.13 6.70
C TYR A 98 16.53 5.94 5.58
N ARG A 99 17.27 6.31 4.54
CA ARG A 99 16.68 7.03 3.40
C ARG A 99 15.63 6.20 2.68
N TYR A 100 15.90 4.92 2.47
CA TYR A 100 14.96 4.00 1.86
C TYR A 100 13.66 3.90 2.68
N VAL A 101 13.74 3.64 3.98
CA VAL A 101 12.53 3.49 4.81
C VAL A 101 11.72 4.78 4.87
N CYS A 102 12.37 5.95 4.87
CA CYS A 102 11.66 7.24 4.80
C CYS A 102 10.93 7.43 3.47
N ALA A 103 11.56 7.04 2.35
CA ALA A 103 10.94 7.13 1.02
C ALA A 103 9.74 6.18 0.90
N VAL A 104 9.90 4.92 1.33
CA VAL A 104 8.81 3.92 1.30
C VAL A 104 7.66 4.31 2.24
N ALA A 105 7.96 4.84 3.43
CA ALA A 105 6.92 5.30 4.36
C ALA A 105 6.12 6.49 3.79
N LYS A 106 6.80 7.41 3.09
CA LYS A 106 6.12 8.53 2.41
C LYS A 106 5.24 8.02 1.27
N ASP A 107 5.73 7.10 0.48
CA ASP A 107 5.00 6.49 -0.62
C ASP A 107 3.75 5.74 -0.11
N LEU A 108 3.90 4.93 0.93
CA LEU A 108 2.77 4.26 1.62
C LEU A 108 1.73 5.27 2.13
N TYR A 109 2.17 6.35 2.77
CA TYR A 109 1.26 7.42 3.19
C TYR A 109 0.48 8.02 2.02
N GLN A 110 1.13 8.27 0.90
CA GLN A 110 0.49 8.82 -0.29
C GLN A 110 -0.51 7.83 -0.91
N ALA A 111 -0.19 6.54 -0.93
CA ALA A 111 -1.11 5.48 -1.36
C ALA A 111 -2.38 5.44 -0.47
N THR A 112 -2.23 5.53 0.84
CA THR A 112 -3.39 5.58 1.75
C THR A 112 -4.21 6.86 1.59
N CYS A 113 -3.59 7.98 1.18
CA CYS A 113 -4.33 9.20 0.82
C CYS A 113 -5.25 9.00 -0.38
N VAL A 114 -4.88 8.14 -1.35
CA VAL A 114 -5.77 7.79 -2.47
C VAL A 114 -7.02 7.10 -1.95
N LEU A 115 -6.86 6.09 -1.09
CA LEU A 115 -8.00 5.39 -0.49
C LEU A 115 -8.93 6.35 0.25
N GLN A 116 -8.37 7.10 1.20
CA GLN A 116 -9.15 8.01 2.02
C GLN A 116 -9.90 9.05 1.18
N THR A 117 -9.20 9.70 0.25
CA THR A 117 -9.77 10.74 -0.60
C THR A 117 -10.91 10.21 -1.46
N THR A 118 -10.74 9.00 -1.99
CA THR A 118 -11.75 8.34 -2.85
C THR A 118 -12.98 7.92 -2.04
N TRP A 119 -12.79 7.34 -0.85
CA TRP A 119 -13.89 6.95 0.02
C TRP A 119 -14.66 8.14 0.61
N GLU A 120 -13.97 9.26 0.89
CA GLU A 120 -14.58 10.48 1.44
C GLU A 120 -15.18 11.39 0.36
N GLY A 121 -14.84 11.18 -0.90
CA GLY A 121 -15.21 12.07 -2.00
C GLY A 121 -14.57 13.47 -1.88
N ALA A 122 -13.41 13.58 -1.23
CA ALA A 122 -12.73 14.85 -1.04
C ALA A 122 -12.18 15.39 -2.37
N LYS A 123 -12.38 16.68 -2.63
CA LYS A 123 -11.95 17.37 -3.87
C LYS A 123 -10.89 18.46 -3.63
N SER A 124 -10.37 18.55 -2.43
CA SER A 124 -9.34 19.52 -2.03
C SER A 124 -8.72 19.14 -0.69
N GLY A 125 -7.65 19.83 -0.33
CA GLY A 125 -6.94 19.67 0.93
C GLY A 125 -5.64 18.89 0.79
N THR A 126 -4.88 18.79 1.89
CA THR A 126 -3.54 18.18 1.86
C THR A 126 -3.57 16.74 1.37
N ARG A 127 -4.47 15.91 1.90
CA ARG A 127 -4.58 14.49 1.52
C ARG A 127 -5.01 14.31 0.06
N TYR A 128 -5.93 15.14 -0.41
CA TYR A 128 -6.30 15.17 -1.83
C TYR A 128 -5.08 15.48 -2.71
N ASN A 129 -4.28 16.49 -2.35
CA ASN A 129 -3.08 16.84 -3.10
C ASN A 129 -2.04 15.72 -3.07
N GLU A 130 -1.87 15.03 -1.95
CA GLU A 130 -0.97 13.87 -1.85
C GLU A 130 -1.48 12.69 -2.72
N ALA A 131 -2.78 12.44 -2.75
CA ALA A 131 -3.39 11.44 -3.63
C ALA A 131 -3.16 11.77 -5.12
N VAL A 132 -3.38 13.01 -5.52
CA VAL A 132 -3.12 13.48 -6.90
C VAL A 132 -1.64 13.32 -7.26
N ASN A 133 -0.73 13.71 -6.36
CA ASN A 133 0.71 13.56 -6.57
C ASN A 133 1.13 12.09 -6.68
N TYR A 134 0.55 11.22 -5.87
CA TYR A 134 0.79 9.77 -5.95
C TYR A 134 0.41 9.23 -7.32
N LEU A 135 -0.83 9.46 -7.76
CA LEU A 135 -1.32 8.94 -9.04
C LEU A 135 -0.56 9.53 -10.23
N ALA A 136 -0.26 10.83 -10.22
CA ALA A 136 0.53 11.46 -11.29
C ALA A 136 1.92 10.87 -11.44
N SER A 137 2.50 10.37 -10.36
CA SER A 137 3.85 9.80 -10.34
C SER A 137 3.91 8.29 -10.56
N HIS A 138 2.76 7.60 -10.48
CA HIS A 138 2.58 6.20 -10.85
C HIS A 138 2.04 6.03 -12.28
N SER A 139 1.82 7.13 -12.99
CA SER A 139 1.45 7.10 -14.41
C SER A 139 2.56 6.44 -15.20
N THR A 140 2.23 5.44 -15.99
CA THR A 140 3.14 4.85 -16.98
C THR A 140 2.83 5.44 -18.35
N LEU A 141 3.78 5.36 -19.27
CA LEU A 141 3.53 5.64 -20.68
C LEU A 141 3.19 4.33 -21.38
N ASP A 142 2.19 4.36 -22.26
CA ASP A 142 1.94 3.26 -23.19
C ASP A 142 3.00 3.20 -24.29
N ASP A 143 2.91 2.21 -25.19
CA ASP A 143 3.84 2.03 -26.30
C ASP A 143 3.82 3.22 -27.29
N ASP A 144 2.76 4.01 -27.29
CA ASP A 144 2.58 5.21 -28.11
C ASP A 144 3.06 6.50 -27.40
N GLY A 145 3.52 6.39 -26.13
CA GLY A 145 4.03 7.51 -25.36
C GLY A 145 2.93 8.36 -24.69
N ASN A 146 1.68 7.88 -24.65
CA ASN A 146 0.62 8.54 -23.90
C ASN A 146 0.70 8.18 -22.42
N VAL A 147 0.39 9.13 -21.55
CA VAL A 147 0.29 8.88 -20.12
C VAL A 147 -0.86 7.91 -19.86
N THR A 148 -0.51 6.70 -19.47
CA THR A 148 -1.47 5.73 -18.95
C THR A 148 -1.45 5.82 -17.42
N GLY A 149 -2.56 5.91 -16.85
CA GLY A 149 -2.74 6.06 -15.43
C GLY A 149 -3.95 6.93 -15.22
N GLU A 150 -4.88 6.41 -14.46
CA GLU A 150 -6.06 7.18 -14.14
C GLU A 150 -5.65 8.24 -13.13
N GLY A 151 -5.91 9.50 -13.44
CA GLY A 151 -5.95 10.55 -12.43
C GLY A 151 -6.97 10.20 -11.34
N LEU A 152 -7.05 10.99 -10.30
CA LEU A 152 -8.06 10.81 -9.24
C LEU A 152 -9.47 11.12 -9.78
N ASN A 153 -9.96 10.24 -10.65
CA ASN A 153 -11.25 10.39 -11.34
C ASN A 153 -12.39 9.70 -10.60
N TYR A 154 -12.07 8.87 -9.62
CA TYR A 154 -13.01 8.07 -8.85
C TYR A 154 -13.15 8.66 -7.45
N THR A 155 -13.90 9.74 -7.38
CA THR A 155 -14.25 10.40 -6.13
C THR A 155 -15.67 10.00 -5.72
N ASP A 156 -15.97 10.04 -4.42
CA ASP A 156 -17.28 9.72 -3.85
C ASP A 156 -17.66 8.22 -3.84
N PHE A 157 -16.65 7.31 -3.83
CA PHE A 157 -16.93 5.87 -3.74
C PHE A 157 -17.80 5.52 -2.51
N GLY A 158 -17.56 6.19 -1.39
CA GLY A 158 -18.37 6.03 -0.19
C GLY A 158 -19.84 6.47 -0.38
N ALA A 159 -20.10 7.49 -1.22
CA ALA A 159 -21.45 7.90 -1.55
C ALA A 159 -22.12 6.87 -2.46
N ASN A 160 -21.43 6.39 -3.50
CA ASN A 160 -21.94 5.34 -4.39
C ASN A 160 -22.30 4.07 -3.63
N PHE A 161 -21.54 3.74 -2.59
CA PHE A 161 -21.77 2.58 -1.74
C PHE A 161 -22.96 2.75 -0.77
N LYS A 162 -23.23 3.98 -0.32
CA LYS A 162 -24.28 4.29 0.66
C LYS A 162 -25.64 4.61 0.03
N THR A 163 -25.67 5.01 -1.24
CA THR A 163 -26.88 5.50 -1.89
C THR A 163 -27.08 4.75 -3.20
N THR A 164 -27.99 3.79 -3.20
CA THR A 164 -28.36 3.02 -4.39
C THR A 164 -29.72 3.44 -4.94
N PRO A 165 -29.97 3.30 -6.24
CA PRO A 165 -28.97 2.94 -7.26
C PRO A 165 -27.90 4.03 -7.42
N SER A 166 -26.69 3.62 -7.76
CA SER A 166 -25.54 4.49 -8.05
C SER A 166 -24.86 4.03 -9.34
N ASP A 167 -23.78 4.69 -9.74
CA ASP A 167 -23.00 4.29 -10.92
C ASP A 167 -22.30 2.92 -10.71
N GLU A 168 -22.13 2.47 -9.44
CA GLU A 168 -21.42 1.26 -9.08
C GLU A 168 -22.36 0.12 -8.64
N TYR A 169 -23.52 0.44 -8.04
CA TYR A 169 -24.43 -0.56 -7.45
C TYR A 169 -25.87 -0.28 -7.82
N ASP A 170 -26.54 -1.27 -8.38
CA ASP A 170 -27.96 -1.17 -8.77
C ASP A 170 -28.89 -1.17 -7.55
N SER A 171 -28.47 -1.77 -6.44
CA SER A 171 -29.28 -1.92 -5.22
C SER A 171 -28.44 -2.02 -3.93
N ASP A 172 -29.10 -1.80 -2.80
CA ASP A 172 -28.50 -2.03 -1.46
C ASP A 172 -28.04 -3.47 -1.29
N LEU A 173 -28.71 -4.41 -1.98
CA LEU A 173 -28.32 -5.82 -1.95
C LEU A 173 -26.97 -6.02 -2.64
N ASP A 174 -26.74 -5.42 -3.79
CA ASP A 174 -25.47 -5.55 -4.54
C ASP A 174 -24.32 -4.95 -3.73
N ALA A 175 -24.52 -3.77 -3.14
CA ALA A 175 -23.54 -3.16 -2.25
C ALA A 175 -23.24 -4.04 -1.01
N THR A 176 -24.27 -4.69 -0.45
CA THR A 176 -24.12 -5.62 0.69
C THR A 176 -23.38 -6.89 0.28
N ILE A 177 -23.67 -7.45 -0.88
CA ILE A 177 -22.99 -8.63 -1.43
C ILE A 177 -21.49 -8.34 -1.56
N GLN A 178 -21.12 -7.16 -2.06
CA GLN A 178 -19.71 -6.77 -2.21
C GLN A 178 -18.93 -6.83 -0.88
N ILE A 179 -19.53 -6.36 0.23
CA ILE A 179 -18.90 -6.46 1.57
C ILE A 179 -18.71 -7.92 1.98
N ILE A 180 -19.74 -8.75 1.77
CA ILE A 180 -19.72 -10.15 2.16
C ILE A 180 -18.66 -10.91 1.35
N GLU A 181 -18.55 -10.61 0.06
CA GLU A 181 -17.54 -11.19 -0.82
C GLU A 181 -16.13 -10.77 -0.40
N GLY A 182 -15.89 -9.52 -0.12
CA GLY A 182 -14.59 -9.05 0.39
C GLY A 182 -14.20 -9.74 1.70
N ALA A 183 -15.13 -9.88 2.64
CA ALA A 183 -14.89 -10.60 3.89
C ALA A 183 -14.62 -12.10 3.67
N ARG A 184 -15.31 -12.73 2.70
CA ARG A 184 -15.07 -14.12 2.31
C ARG A 184 -13.68 -14.29 1.73
N ASP A 185 -13.28 -13.40 0.83
CA ASP A 185 -12.05 -13.51 0.07
C ASP A 185 -10.83 -13.34 0.98
N ILE A 186 -10.83 -12.33 1.85
CA ILE A 186 -9.74 -12.18 2.83
C ILE A 186 -9.70 -13.34 3.84
N SER A 187 -10.85 -13.86 4.28
CA SER A 187 -10.88 -15.03 5.15
C SER A 187 -10.28 -16.26 4.46
N GLY A 188 -10.53 -16.43 3.16
CA GLY A 188 -9.94 -17.49 2.34
C GLY A 188 -8.43 -17.34 2.19
N GLU A 189 -7.95 -16.12 1.98
CA GLU A 189 -6.51 -15.82 1.92
C GLU A 189 -5.80 -16.11 3.23
N VAL A 190 -6.35 -15.64 4.35
CA VAL A 190 -5.80 -15.91 5.69
C VAL A 190 -5.71 -17.41 5.94
N ALA A 191 -6.77 -18.16 5.65
CA ALA A 191 -6.78 -19.60 5.87
C ALA A 191 -5.85 -20.37 4.92
N GLY A 192 -5.82 -19.99 3.64
CA GLY A 192 -5.09 -20.71 2.60
C GLY A 192 -3.60 -20.33 2.56
N SER A 193 -3.32 -19.04 2.54
CA SER A 193 -1.97 -18.51 2.31
C SER A 193 -1.27 -18.12 3.60
N LYS A 194 -1.84 -17.22 4.39
CA LYS A 194 -1.16 -16.67 5.58
C LYS A 194 -0.97 -17.70 6.72
N ILE A 195 -1.86 -18.69 6.83
CA ILE A 195 -1.78 -19.77 7.83
C ILE A 195 -1.48 -21.12 7.16
N GLY A 196 -2.17 -21.43 6.07
CA GLY A 196 -2.14 -22.74 5.44
C GLY A 196 -0.79 -23.11 4.86
N LEU A 197 -0.10 -22.20 4.16
CA LEU A 197 1.23 -22.45 3.59
C LEU A 197 2.29 -22.69 4.67
N PRO A 198 2.47 -21.80 5.67
CA PRO A 198 3.40 -22.06 6.77
C PRO A 198 3.07 -23.35 7.54
N TRP A 199 1.80 -23.65 7.77
CA TRP A 199 1.40 -24.88 8.44
C TRP A 199 1.77 -26.14 7.66
N SER A 200 1.70 -26.08 6.34
CA SER A 200 2.08 -27.19 5.44
C SER A 200 3.59 -27.28 5.19
N GLY A 201 4.39 -26.32 5.68
CA GLY A 201 5.82 -26.24 5.42
C GLY A 201 6.16 -25.82 3.99
N GLN A 202 5.28 -25.10 3.33
CA GLN A 202 5.42 -24.61 1.95
C GLN A 202 5.74 -23.09 1.89
N ASP A 203 6.07 -22.49 3.03
CA ASP A 203 6.44 -21.09 3.13
C ASP A 203 7.93 -20.84 2.78
#